data_d769f48abe2d0a5f058fb5e5349736a1
#
_entry.id   d769f48abe2d0a5f058fb5e5349736a1
#
_cell.length_a   1.000
_cell.length_b   1.000
_cell.length_c   1.000
_cell.angle_alpha   90.00
_cell.angle_beta   90.00
_cell.angle_gamma   90.00
#
_symmetry.space_group_name_H-M   'P 1'
#
loop_
_entity.id
_entity.type
_entity.pdbx_description
1 polymer ?
#
loop_
_entity_poly.entity_id
_entity_poly.type
_entity_poly.pdbx_seq_one_letter_code
_entity_poly.pdbx_strand_id
1 'polypeptide(L)'
;MNTDSPFIVGIGGTMRVGSTSEKAMAAALRMAETQGARTLMLSGPDLDMETFDPAVASRSDNAQRLVEALRAADGIILSSPSYHGTISGHLKNALDYTEDMRADDRPYFDNRAVGCIVCADGAQAMGSTLSTLRAIVHALRGWPTPYAAVINSSLKPFEADGSIKSPDVAAQLNIMAGQVVEF
;
A
#
# COMPACT_ATOMS: atom_id res chain seq x y z
N MET A 1 23.71 -4.16 12.66
CA MET A 1 22.38 -3.54 12.61
C MET A 1 22.54 -2.26 11.82
N ASN A 2 21.84 -2.12 10.71
CA ASN A 2 21.90 -0.92 9.88
C ASN A 2 21.28 0.22 10.69
N THR A 3 22.02 1.31 10.94
CA THR A 3 21.58 2.43 11.79
C THR A 3 20.71 3.43 11.01
N ASP A 4 20.42 3.16 9.76
CA ASP A 4 19.58 4.02 8.94
C ASP A 4 18.09 3.67 9.14
N SER A 5 17.29 4.72 9.30
CA SER A 5 15.82 4.60 9.41
C SER A 5 15.25 3.84 8.20
N PRO A 6 14.43 2.78 8.40
CA PRO A 6 13.86 2.04 7.29
C PRO A 6 12.99 2.94 6.41
N PHE A 7 13.06 2.74 5.10
CA PHE A 7 12.28 3.50 4.13
C PHE A 7 11.03 2.74 3.72
N ILE A 8 9.86 3.24 4.09
CA ILE A 8 8.57 2.63 3.84
C ILE A 8 7.82 3.37 2.74
N VAL A 9 7.44 2.67 1.69
CA VAL A 9 6.66 3.22 0.58
C VAL A 9 5.21 2.78 0.70
N GLY A 10 4.29 3.75 0.73
CA GLY A 10 2.84 3.52 0.69
C GLY A 10 2.28 3.71 -0.72
N ILE A 11 1.51 2.73 -1.21
CA ILE A 11 0.83 2.80 -2.51
C ILE A 11 -0.68 2.80 -2.28
N GLY A 12 -1.34 3.91 -2.66
CA GLY A 12 -2.78 4.08 -2.55
C GLY A 12 -3.54 3.65 -3.80
N GLY A 13 -4.71 3.05 -3.63
CA GLY A 13 -5.48 2.41 -4.70
C GLY A 13 -6.64 3.23 -5.28
N THR A 14 -6.63 4.56 -5.23
CA THR A 14 -7.76 5.38 -5.72
C THR A 14 -7.32 6.75 -6.18
N MET A 15 -7.96 7.24 -7.27
CA MET A 15 -7.82 8.62 -7.74
C MET A 15 -8.60 9.63 -6.87
N ARG A 16 -9.53 9.16 -6.02
CA ARG A 16 -10.36 10.05 -5.20
C ARG A 16 -9.60 10.55 -3.99
N VAL A 17 -9.21 11.81 -4.03
CA VAL A 17 -8.59 12.52 -2.90
C VAL A 17 -9.53 12.51 -1.67
N GLY A 18 -8.96 12.31 -0.49
CA GLY A 18 -9.70 12.25 0.77
C GLY A 18 -10.53 10.98 0.97
N SER A 19 -10.32 9.94 0.17
CA SER A 19 -10.97 8.64 0.34
C SER A 19 -10.57 7.97 1.65
N THR A 20 -11.39 7.03 2.14
CA THR A 20 -11.08 6.26 3.36
C THR A 20 -9.74 5.51 3.22
N SER A 21 -9.47 4.92 2.06
CA SER A 21 -8.22 4.18 1.81
C SER A 21 -6.98 5.10 1.77
N GLU A 22 -7.12 6.31 1.23
CA GLU A 22 -6.04 7.30 1.24
C GLU A 22 -5.76 7.83 2.66
N LYS A 23 -6.81 8.18 3.42
CA LYS A 23 -6.67 8.59 4.83
C LYS A 23 -6.04 7.49 5.70
N ALA A 24 -6.44 6.24 5.49
CA ALA A 24 -5.88 5.09 6.18
C ALA A 24 -4.40 4.90 5.87
N MET A 25 -4.01 5.03 4.59
CA MET A 25 -2.61 4.99 4.17
C MET A 25 -1.80 6.09 4.84
N ALA A 26 -2.25 7.35 4.75
CA ALA A 26 -1.55 8.48 5.35
C ALA A 26 -1.40 8.31 6.87
N ALA A 27 -2.42 7.76 7.55
CA ALA A 27 -2.35 7.49 8.98
C ALA A 27 -1.34 6.37 9.31
N ALA A 28 -1.32 5.29 8.52
CA ALA A 28 -0.37 4.18 8.70
C ALA A 28 1.09 4.65 8.50
N LEU A 29 1.34 5.48 7.49
CA LEU A 29 2.67 6.04 7.25
C LEU A 29 3.11 6.96 8.39
N ARG A 30 2.24 7.83 8.91
CA ARG A 30 2.56 8.63 10.10
C ARG A 30 2.88 7.75 11.32
N MET A 31 2.18 6.62 11.50
CA MET A 31 2.49 5.66 12.58
C MET A 31 3.85 4.99 12.37
N ALA A 32 4.20 4.65 11.13
CA ALA A 32 5.55 4.16 10.82
C ALA A 32 6.64 5.21 11.12
N GLU A 33 6.38 6.49 10.83
CA GLU A 33 7.30 7.59 11.17
C GLU A 33 7.51 7.72 12.68
N THR A 34 6.45 7.60 13.48
CA THR A 34 6.59 7.62 14.96
C THR A 34 7.38 6.44 15.50
N GLN A 35 7.53 5.38 14.70
CA GLN A 35 8.32 4.18 14.99
C GLN A 35 9.72 4.22 14.35
N GLY A 36 10.12 5.37 13.81
CA GLY A 36 11.47 5.64 13.32
C GLY A 36 11.70 5.41 11.83
N ALA A 37 10.65 5.16 11.05
CA ALA A 37 10.77 5.01 9.60
C ALA A 37 10.80 6.37 8.88
N ARG A 38 11.42 6.41 7.69
CA ARG A 38 11.18 7.44 6.68
C ARG A 38 10.08 6.92 5.75
N THR A 39 9.19 7.79 5.27
CA THR A 39 8.07 7.35 4.45
C THR A 39 7.94 8.13 3.14
N LEU A 40 7.34 7.49 2.15
CA LEU A 40 6.86 8.12 0.91
C LEU A 40 5.47 7.58 0.60
N MET A 41 4.52 8.47 0.37
CA MET A 41 3.18 8.11 -0.09
C MET A 41 3.05 8.39 -1.59
N LEU A 42 2.62 7.39 -2.35
CA LEU A 42 2.23 7.52 -3.76
C LEU A 42 0.75 7.16 -3.89
N SER A 43 -0.08 8.13 -4.25
CA SER A 43 -1.54 7.94 -4.36
C SER A 43 -2.17 8.94 -5.31
N GLY A 44 -3.38 8.66 -5.76
CA GLY A 44 -4.12 9.53 -6.65
C GLY A 44 -3.32 9.92 -7.89
N PRO A 45 -3.07 11.23 -8.13
CA PRO A 45 -2.33 11.71 -9.30
C PRO A 45 -0.90 11.18 -9.44
N ASP A 46 -0.23 10.79 -8.33
CA ASP A 46 1.11 10.18 -8.41
C ASP A 46 1.11 8.85 -9.15
N LEU A 47 -0.03 8.17 -9.20
CA LEU A 47 -0.24 6.89 -9.86
C LEU A 47 -1.10 7.02 -11.13
N ASP A 48 -1.29 8.24 -11.65
CA ASP A 48 -1.91 8.46 -12.95
C ASP A 48 -0.91 8.08 -14.04
N MET A 49 -1.00 6.85 -14.46
CA MET A 49 -0.11 6.19 -15.41
C MET A 49 -0.94 5.45 -16.45
N GLU A 50 -0.41 5.32 -17.63
CA GLU A 50 -0.99 4.48 -18.69
C GLU A 50 -1.17 3.04 -18.19
N THR A 51 -2.07 2.28 -18.81
CA THR A 51 -2.15 0.85 -18.52
C THR A 51 -0.81 0.20 -18.85
N PHE A 52 -0.29 -0.59 -17.91
CA PHE A 52 0.98 -1.27 -18.09
C PHE A 52 0.98 -2.14 -19.35
N ASP A 53 1.96 -1.94 -20.21
CA ASP A 53 2.21 -2.74 -21.40
C ASP A 53 3.70 -3.16 -21.40
N PRO A 54 4.01 -4.46 -21.33
CA PRO A 54 5.37 -4.96 -21.34
C PRO A 54 6.10 -4.71 -22.68
N ALA A 55 5.37 -4.43 -23.77
CA ALA A 55 5.94 -4.13 -25.08
C ALA A 55 6.42 -2.67 -25.19
N VAL A 56 5.95 -1.79 -24.33
CA VAL A 56 6.33 -0.37 -24.32
C VAL A 56 7.53 -0.16 -23.40
N ALA A 57 8.68 0.17 -23.97
CA ALA A 57 9.90 0.37 -23.19
C ALA A 57 9.97 1.72 -22.45
N SER A 58 9.29 2.75 -22.98
CA SER A 58 9.26 4.07 -22.34
C SER A 58 8.25 4.11 -21.20
N ARG A 59 8.64 4.69 -20.07
CA ARG A 59 7.77 4.87 -18.89
C ARG A 59 7.54 6.35 -18.64
N SER A 60 6.32 6.72 -18.24
CA SER A 60 6.02 8.08 -17.76
C SER A 60 6.81 8.40 -16.48
N ASP A 61 6.96 9.67 -16.15
CA ASP A 61 7.66 10.12 -14.95
C ASP A 61 7.06 9.51 -13.68
N ASN A 62 5.73 9.39 -13.60
CA ASN A 62 5.04 8.75 -12.48
C ASN A 62 5.39 7.26 -12.36
N ALA A 63 5.45 6.54 -13.48
CA ALA A 63 5.82 5.12 -13.49
C ALA A 63 7.28 4.91 -13.10
N GLN A 64 8.19 5.74 -13.59
CA GLN A 64 9.60 5.73 -13.19
C GLN A 64 9.74 5.98 -11.69
N ARG A 65 9.09 7.06 -11.18
CA ARG A 65 9.11 7.42 -9.76
C ARG A 65 8.58 6.29 -8.87
N LEU A 66 7.48 5.61 -9.28
CA LEU A 66 6.94 4.46 -8.56
C LEU A 66 7.96 3.32 -8.48
N VAL A 67 8.53 2.92 -9.61
CA VAL A 67 9.48 1.79 -9.67
C VAL A 67 10.76 2.11 -8.87
N GLU A 68 11.30 3.33 -8.99
CA GLU A 68 12.47 3.76 -8.22
C GLU A 68 12.21 3.78 -6.72
N ALA A 69 11.03 4.28 -6.30
CA ALA A 69 10.64 4.26 -4.90
C ALA A 69 10.54 2.83 -4.35
N LEU A 70 9.94 1.90 -5.12
CA LEU A 70 9.83 0.50 -4.75
C LEU A 70 11.19 -0.20 -4.68
N ARG A 71 12.12 0.11 -5.59
CA ARG A 71 13.50 -0.39 -5.53
C ARG A 71 14.21 0.00 -4.24
N ALA A 72 14.03 1.24 -3.83
CA ALA A 72 14.67 1.80 -2.64
C ALA A 72 13.98 1.39 -1.33
N ALA A 73 12.74 0.89 -1.37
CA ALA A 73 11.96 0.58 -0.18
C ALA A 73 12.53 -0.59 0.63
N ASP A 74 12.54 -0.45 1.95
CA ASP A 74 12.80 -1.53 2.91
C ASP A 74 11.50 -2.27 3.24
N GLY A 75 10.37 -1.57 3.30
CA GLY A 75 9.03 -2.12 3.50
C GLY A 75 7.97 -1.38 2.67
N ILE A 76 6.80 -1.98 2.53
CA ILE A 76 5.74 -1.46 1.67
C ILE A 76 4.41 -1.48 2.42
N ILE A 77 3.55 -0.49 2.21
CA ILE A 77 2.15 -0.51 2.64
C ILE A 77 1.26 -0.34 1.41
N LEU A 78 0.35 -1.29 1.18
CA LEU A 78 -0.62 -1.25 0.10
C LEU A 78 -2.01 -0.94 0.67
N SER A 79 -2.69 0.07 0.11
CA SER A 79 -4.07 0.41 0.53
C SER A 79 -5.01 0.40 -0.66
N SER A 80 -6.07 -0.39 -0.58
CA SER A 80 -7.07 -0.50 -1.64
C SER A 80 -8.49 -0.32 -1.13
N PRO A 81 -9.33 0.45 -1.86
CA PRO A 81 -10.76 0.23 -1.75
C PRO A 81 -11.09 -1.15 -2.33
N SER A 82 -12.19 -1.75 -1.85
CA SER A 82 -12.73 -2.95 -2.47
C SER A 82 -13.77 -2.58 -3.53
N TYR A 83 -13.48 -2.89 -4.78
CA TYR A 83 -14.45 -2.75 -5.88
C TYR A 83 -14.82 -4.14 -6.40
N HIS A 84 -16.12 -4.49 -6.32
CA HIS A 84 -16.63 -5.78 -6.79
C HIS A 84 -15.90 -6.99 -6.20
N GLY A 85 -15.49 -6.88 -4.92
CA GLY A 85 -14.86 -7.99 -4.17
C GLY A 85 -13.36 -8.18 -4.39
N THR A 86 -12.69 -7.21 -5.05
CA THR A 86 -11.24 -7.26 -5.28
C THR A 86 -10.60 -5.88 -5.17
N ILE A 87 -9.28 -5.79 -5.33
CA ILE A 87 -8.54 -4.53 -5.35
C ILE A 87 -8.97 -3.63 -6.51
N SER A 88 -8.71 -2.33 -6.39
CA SER A 88 -8.98 -1.39 -7.48
C SER A 88 -8.08 -1.66 -8.69
N GLY A 89 -8.60 -1.40 -9.90
CA GLY A 89 -7.79 -1.44 -11.12
C GLY A 89 -6.61 -0.46 -11.08
N HIS A 90 -6.77 0.67 -10.39
CA HIS A 90 -5.73 1.66 -10.20
C HIS A 90 -4.52 1.10 -9.42
N LEU A 91 -4.76 0.43 -8.28
CA LEU A 91 -3.70 -0.26 -7.55
C LEU A 91 -3.12 -1.41 -8.36
N LYS A 92 -3.98 -2.20 -9.03
CA LYS A 92 -3.49 -3.32 -9.84
C LYS A 92 -2.56 -2.86 -10.95
N ASN A 93 -2.88 -1.77 -11.64
CA ASN A 93 -2.01 -1.18 -12.65
C ASN A 93 -0.65 -0.76 -12.07
N ALA A 94 -0.65 -0.09 -10.91
CA ALA A 94 0.60 0.28 -10.21
C ALA A 94 1.45 -0.95 -9.86
N LEU A 95 0.81 -2.04 -9.41
CA LEU A 95 1.51 -3.29 -9.11
C LEU A 95 2.04 -4.01 -10.37
N ASP A 96 1.40 -3.86 -11.53
CA ASP A 96 1.89 -4.42 -12.78
C ASP A 96 3.21 -3.76 -13.24
N TYR A 97 3.45 -2.49 -12.91
CA TYR A 97 4.71 -1.82 -13.16
C TYR A 97 5.90 -2.42 -12.39
N THR A 98 5.66 -3.22 -11.35
CA THR A 98 6.74 -3.95 -10.67
C THR A 98 7.43 -4.97 -11.59
N GLU A 99 6.83 -5.32 -12.75
CA GLU A 99 7.49 -6.17 -13.76
C GLU A 99 8.81 -5.55 -14.27
N ASP A 100 8.95 -4.23 -14.21
CA ASP A 100 10.21 -3.53 -14.52
C ASP A 100 11.33 -3.82 -13.49
N MET A 101 11.00 -4.45 -12.35
CA MET A 101 11.95 -4.90 -11.32
C MET A 101 12.30 -6.40 -11.42
N ARG A 102 11.78 -7.09 -12.43
CA ARG A 102 11.93 -8.54 -12.58
C ARG A 102 13.38 -9.02 -12.63
N ALA A 103 14.26 -8.23 -13.23
CA ALA A 103 15.68 -8.55 -13.43
C ALA A 103 16.61 -7.88 -12.41
N ASP A 104 16.06 -7.19 -11.42
CA ASP A 104 16.82 -6.55 -10.35
C ASP A 104 17.45 -7.63 -9.42
N ASP A 105 18.52 -7.29 -8.72
CA ASP A 105 19.14 -8.17 -7.71
C ASP A 105 18.14 -8.53 -6.58
N ARG A 106 17.20 -7.62 -6.27
CA ARG A 106 16.08 -7.81 -5.36
C ARG A 106 14.77 -7.62 -6.12
N PRO A 107 14.28 -8.66 -6.84
CA PRO A 107 13.16 -8.54 -7.75
C PRO A 107 11.84 -8.33 -7.03
N TYR A 108 10.96 -7.54 -7.59
CA TYR A 108 9.61 -7.25 -7.08
C TYR A 108 9.65 -6.78 -5.62
N PHE A 109 9.02 -7.54 -4.71
CA PHE A 109 8.97 -7.28 -3.27
C PHE A 109 9.83 -8.26 -2.46
N ASP A 110 10.78 -8.89 -3.10
CA ASP A 110 11.65 -9.87 -2.44
C ASP A 110 12.32 -9.26 -1.19
N ASN A 111 12.27 -10.04 -0.10
CA ASN A 111 12.78 -9.63 1.23
C ASN A 111 12.21 -8.29 1.74
N ARG A 112 10.92 -8.04 1.53
CA ARG A 112 10.18 -6.87 2.06
C ARG A 112 8.92 -7.30 2.79
N ALA A 113 8.69 -6.74 3.98
CA ALA A 113 7.38 -6.81 4.61
C ALA A 113 6.38 -5.91 3.87
N VAL A 114 5.16 -6.40 3.71
CA VAL A 114 4.10 -5.68 3.03
C VAL A 114 2.84 -5.61 3.90
N GLY A 115 2.56 -4.43 4.43
CA GLY A 115 1.32 -4.14 5.15
C GLY A 115 0.15 -4.00 4.17
N CYS A 116 -0.99 -4.60 4.50
CA CYS A 116 -2.19 -4.55 3.68
C CYS A 116 -3.31 -3.78 4.37
N ILE A 117 -3.87 -2.78 3.69
CA ILE A 117 -5.06 -2.01 4.11
C ILE A 117 -6.17 -2.23 3.09
N VAL A 118 -7.35 -2.64 3.55
CA VAL A 118 -8.54 -2.78 2.70
C VAL A 118 -9.70 -1.98 3.28
N CYS A 119 -10.34 -1.18 2.43
CA CYS A 119 -11.50 -0.37 2.80
C CYS A 119 -12.72 -0.77 1.97
N ALA A 120 -13.84 -1.07 2.62
CA ALA A 120 -15.12 -1.37 1.98
C ALA A 120 -16.29 -1.09 2.91
N ASP A 121 -17.50 -1.08 2.38
CA ASP A 121 -18.72 -0.89 3.17
C ASP A 121 -19.28 -2.21 3.74
N GLY A 122 -18.79 -3.37 3.30
CA GLY A 122 -19.26 -4.68 3.72
C GLY A 122 -18.15 -5.66 4.08
N ALA A 123 -18.37 -6.46 5.15
CA ALA A 123 -17.40 -7.41 5.68
C ALA A 123 -16.95 -8.47 4.66
N GLN A 124 -17.87 -8.97 3.84
CA GLN A 124 -17.57 -9.97 2.81
C GLN A 124 -16.58 -9.40 1.77
N ALA A 125 -16.81 -8.19 1.30
CA ALA A 125 -15.94 -7.52 0.33
C ALA A 125 -14.55 -7.25 0.92
N MET A 126 -14.46 -6.89 2.20
CA MET A 126 -13.18 -6.70 2.88
C MET A 126 -12.36 -7.99 2.93
N GLY A 127 -12.98 -9.12 3.29
CA GLY A 127 -12.29 -10.42 3.38
C GLY A 127 -11.77 -10.92 2.03
N SER A 128 -12.60 -10.87 0.98
CA SER A 128 -12.20 -11.32 -0.37
C SER A 128 -11.08 -10.45 -0.94
N THR A 129 -11.17 -9.13 -0.78
CA THR A 129 -10.13 -8.20 -1.25
C THR A 129 -8.82 -8.39 -0.49
N LEU A 130 -8.86 -8.60 0.82
CA LEU A 130 -7.65 -8.88 1.60
C LEU A 130 -6.97 -10.17 1.13
N SER A 131 -7.74 -11.22 0.90
CA SER A 131 -7.21 -12.50 0.38
C SER A 131 -6.54 -12.31 -0.97
N THR A 132 -7.17 -11.56 -1.89
CA THR A 132 -6.59 -11.23 -3.20
C THR A 132 -5.30 -10.42 -3.04
N LEU A 133 -5.31 -9.38 -2.20
CA LEU A 133 -4.13 -8.52 -2.02
C LEU A 133 -2.94 -9.31 -1.46
N ARG A 134 -3.16 -10.18 -0.47
CA ARG A 134 -2.13 -11.07 0.06
C ARG A 134 -1.59 -12.06 -0.98
N ALA A 135 -2.46 -12.61 -1.81
CA ALA A 135 -2.04 -13.50 -2.90
C ALA A 135 -1.14 -12.78 -3.92
N ILE A 136 -1.46 -11.52 -4.25
CA ILE A 136 -0.62 -10.68 -5.12
C ILE A 136 0.73 -10.41 -4.46
N VAL A 137 0.76 -10.05 -3.18
CA VAL A 137 2.02 -9.82 -2.43
C VAL A 137 2.91 -11.07 -2.46
N HIS A 138 2.34 -12.26 -2.23
CA HIS A 138 3.09 -13.52 -2.36
C HIS A 138 3.60 -13.77 -3.78
N ALA A 139 2.77 -13.51 -4.81
CA ALA A 139 3.20 -13.62 -6.21
C ALA A 139 4.38 -12.69 -6.53
N LEU A 140 4.40 -11.51 -5.90
CA LEU A 140 5.49 -10.55 -5.99
C LEU A 140 6.66 -10.85 -5.02
N ARG A 141 6.70 -12.03 -4.39
CA ARG A 141 7.75 -12.50 -3.46
C ARG A 141 7.85 -11.69 -2.15
N GLY A 142 6.86 -10.88 -1.83
CA GLY A 142 6.81 -10.11 -0.59
C GLY A 142 6.28 -10.94 0.59
N TRP A 143 6.49 -10.44 1.80
CA TRP A 143 6.01 -11.01 3.04
C TRP A 143 4.81 -10.20 3.56
N PRO A 144 3.56 -10.60 3.27
CA PRO A 144 2.42 -9.88 3.83
C PRO A 144 2.45 -10.02 5.35
N THR A 145 2.32 -8.88 6.04
CA THR A 145 2.31 -8.88 7.52
C THR A 145 1.20 -9.78 8.05
N PRO A 146 1.42 -10.47 9.20
CA PRO A 146 0.38 -11.28 9.84
C PRO A 146 -0.89 -10.47 10.11
N TYR A 147 -0.75 -9.22 10.56
CA TYR A 147 -1.87 -8.32 10.76
C TYR A 147 -2.11 -7.45 9.52
N ALA A 148 -3.37 -7.27 9.16
CA ALA A 148 -3.81 -6.36 8.10
C ALA A 148 -4.91 -5.45 8.64
N ALA A 149 -4.99 -4.21 8.15
CA ALA A 149 -6.07 -3.32 8.51
C ALA A 149 -7.26 -3.49 7.56
N VAL A 150 -8.41 -3.86 8.10
CA VAL A 150 -9.67 -3.97 7.36
C VAL A 150 -10.67 -2.95 7.92
N ILE A 151 -11.06 -1.99 7.10
CA ILE A 151 -11.74 -0.78 7.53
C ILE A 151 -13.12 -0.68 6.87
N ASN A 152 -14.16 -0.67 7.69
CA ASN A 152 -15.51 -0.41 7.20
C ASN A 152 -15.70 1.10 6.94
N SER A 153 -15.76 1.49 5.67
CA SER A 153 -15.90 2.89 5.24
C SER A 153 -17.27 3.49 5.60
N SER A 154 -18.32 2.66 5.70
CA SER A 154 -19.68 3.13 6.04
C SER A 154 -19.74 3.72 7.45
N LEU A 155 -18.84 3.32 8.35
CA LEU A 155 -18.73 3.83 9.71
C LEU A 155 -18.02 5.19 9.81
N LYS A 156 -17.53 5.74 8.70
CA LYS A 156 -16.81 7.03 8.62
C LYS A 156 -15.73 7.18 9.70
N PRO A 157 -14.73 6.28 9.72
CA PRO A 157 -13.76 6.19 10.82
C PRO A 157 -12.74 7.33 10.87
N PHE A 158 -12.77 8.25 9.91
CA PHE A 158 -11.88 9.41 9.84
C PHE A 158 -12.66 10.72 9.83
N GLU A 159 -12.07 11.78 10.39
CA GLU A 159 -12.52 13.15 10.23
C GLU A 159 -12.22 13.70 8.83
N ALA A 160 -12.70 14.93 8.56
CA ALA A 160 -12.44 15.59 7.29
C ALA A 160 -10.94 15.84 7.06
N ASP A 161 -10.20 16.19 8.10
CA ASP A 161 -8.76 16.43 8.11
C ASP A 161 -7.90 15.15 8.07
N GLY A 162 -8.53 13.96 8.08
CA GLY A 162 -7.85 12.67 8.07
C GLY A 162 -7.43 12.16 9.44
N SER A 163 -7.77 12.82 10.53
CA SER A 163 -7.59 12.29 11.89
C SER A 163 -8.51 11.09 12.12
N ILE A 164 -8.06 10.14 12.95
CA ILE A 164 -8.79 8.88 13.17
C ILE A 164 -9.77 9.06 14.31
N LYS A 165 -11.06 8.78 14.07
CA LYS A 165 -12.12 8.75 15.07
C LYS A 165 -12.21 7.41 15.82
N SER A 166 -11.94 6.33 15.11
CA SER A 166 -12.13 4.97 15.62
C SER A 166 -10.85 4.46 16.30
N PRO A 167 -10.89 4.19 17.63
CA PRO A 167 -9.74 3.58 18.32
C PRO A 167 -9.34 2.22 17.74
N ASP A 168 -10.32 1.43 17.27
CA ASP A 168 -10.06 0.12 16.65
C ASP A 168 -9.28 0.28 15.34
N VAL A 169 -9.62 1.26 14.51
CA VAL A 169 -8.89 1.54 13.28
C VAL A 169 -7.49 2.05 13.59
N ALA A 170 -7.33 2.90 14.61
CA ALA A 170 -6.01 3.35 15.05
C ALA A 170 -5.14 2.17 15.50
N ALA A 171 -5.68 1.26 16.30
CA ALA A 171 -4.97 0.06 16.75
C ALA A 171 -4.57 -0.85 15.57
N GLN A 172 -5.48 -1.11 14.63
CA GLN A 172 -5.21 -1.92 13.45
C GLN A 172 -4.05 -1.35 12.62
N LEU A 173 -4.09 -0.05 12.31
CA LEU A 173 -3.06 0.61 11.52
C LEU A 173 -1.71 0.63 12.24
N ASN A 174 -1.71 0.89 13.55
CA ASN A 174 -0.48 0.91 14.34
C ASN A 174 0.21 -0.46 14.42
N ILE A 175 -0.55 -1.54 14.67
CA ILE A 175 -0.01 -2.91 14.70
C ILE A 175 0.59 -3.28 13.34
N MET A 176 -0.16 -3.04 12.26
CA MET A 176 0.29 -3.37 10.92
C MET A 176 1.54 -2.56 10.52
N ALA A 177 1.56 -1.25 10.81
CA ALA A 177 2.72 -0.40 10.52
C ALA A 177 3.95 -0.86 11.30
N GLY A 178 3.81 -1.20 12.59
CA GLY A 178 4.90 -1.75 13.40
C GLY A 178 5.49 -3.03 12.81
N GLN A 179 4.65 -3.95 12.35
CA GLN A 179 5.11 -5.17 11.69
C GLN A 179 5.87 -4.93 10.37
N VAL A 180 5.62 -3.81 9.70
CA VAL A 180 6.39 -3.44 8.50
C VAL A 180 7.73 -2.80 8.86
N VAL A 181 7.77 -1.99 9.92
CA VAL A 181 8.98 -1.27 10.35
C VAL A 181 10.00 -2.20 11.03
N GLU A 182 9.51 -3.20 11.77
CA GLU A 182 10.33 -4.13 12.58
C GLU A 182 10.87 -5.34 11.79
N PHE A 183 10.43 -5.54 10.53
CA PHE A 183 10.83 -6.68 9.69
C PHE A 183 12.30 -6.57 9.31
#